data_313285fcbbc24d6ac76a3a7925aa38de
#
_entry.id   313285fcbbc24d6ac76a3a7925aa38de
#
_cell.length_a   1.000
_cell.length_b   1.000
_cell.length_c   1.000
_cell.angle_alpha   90.00
_cell.angle_beta   90.00
_cell.angle_gamma   90.00
#
_symmetry.space_group_name_H-M   'P 1'
#
loop_
_entity.id
_entity.type
_entity.pdbx_description
1 polymer ?
#
loop_
_entity_poly.entity_id
_entity_poly.type
_entity_poly.pdbx_seq_one_letter_code
_entity_poly.pdbx_strand_id
1 'polypeptide(L)'
;MKHRAAIALAAVALTLGSTGYAQSSTAGRSVSYLGFDRNEYPGDDNLKALRKTFSYSGFWLNNPPGEETNTWQGKREVLESAGFGFLIVFNGRLYADLKNVSHATALGKSDAHAAIAAAQKERFPAGTIIFLDQEQGGRMLSEQKAYLFAWMDGVKAAGFGVGIYCSGIAAKEAGGASIITAQDIRENAAGRKITYWVTSDACPPSPGCAFPSVAPHPAESGIDFADVWQFAQSPKRKDVAAGCPANYNPDGECYPPGVTPSQRLHVDVDAATTPDPSHGRRH
;
A
#
# COMPACT_ATOMS: atom_id res chain seq x y z
N MET A 1 -43.00 80.13 -21.55
CA MET A 1 -41.99 79.22 -20.97
C MET A 1 -42.72 78.05 -20.39
N LYS A 2 -42.67 76.86 -21.01
CA LYS A 2 -43.50 75.71 -20.70
C LYS A 2 -42.57 74.61 -20.22
N HIS A 3 -42.69 74.25 -18.93
CA HIS A 3 -42.00 73.07 -18.39
C HIS A 3 -42.79 71.80 -18.75
N ARG A 4 -42.16 70.86 -19.39
CA ARG A 4 -42.70 69.49 -19.56
C ARG A 4 -42.00 68.59 -18.58
N ALA A 5 -42.76 67.98 -17.68
CA ALA A 5 -42.30 66.93 -16.78
C ALA A 5 -42.31 65.62 -17.55
N ALA A 6 -41.21 64.90 -17.47
CA ALA A 6 -41.10 63.54 -17.99
C ALA A 6 -41.29 62.53 -16.82
N ILE A 7 -42.29 61.65 -16.98
CA ILE A 7 -42.57 60.57 -16.04
C ILE A 7 -41.72 59.39 -16.45
N ALA A 8 -40.81 58.93 -15.58
CA ALA A 8 -40.04 57.71 -15.74
C ALA A 8 -40.82 56.52 -15.15
N LEU A 9 -41.22 55.58 -16.00
CA LEU A 9 -41.72 54.26 -15.56
C LEU A 9 -40.52 53.39 -15.14
N ALA A 10 -40.49 52.98 -13.89
CA ALA A 10 -39.56 51.99 -13.37
C ALA A 10 -40.18 50.58 -13.63
N ALA A 11 -39.56 49.79 -14.50
CA ALA A 11 -39.89 48.39 -14.66
C ALA A 11 -39.14 47.57 -13.60
N VAL A 12 -39.89 46.93 -12.70
CA VAL A 12 -39.35 45.97 -11.74
C VAL A 12 -39.21 44.60 -12.44
N ALA A 13 -38.00 44.18 -12.71
CA ALA A 13 -37.70 42.85 -13.20
C ALA A 13 -37.64 41.90 -11.99
N LEU A 14 -38.60 40.99 -11.87
CA LEU A 14 -38.53 39.84 -10.95
C LEU A 14 -37.55 38.82 -11.54
N THR A 15 -36.34 38.71 -10.93
CA THR A 15 -35.45 37.60 -11.17
C THR A 15 -35.89 36.39 -10.36
N LEU A 16 -36.48 35.41 -11.00
CA LEU A 16 -36.70 34.07 -10.44
C LEU A 16 -35.33 33.42 -10.24
N GLY A 17 -34.84 33.45 -9.00
CA GLY A 17 -33.66 32.70 -8.60
C GLY A 17 -33.94 31.21 -8.64
N SER A 18 -33.45 30.51 -9.67
CA SER A 18 -33.38 29.07 -9.69
C SER A 18 -32.36 28.61 -8.65
N THR A 19 -32.84 28.15 -7.49
CA THR A 19 -32.03 27.40 -6.52
C THR A 19 -31.64 26.07 -7.15
N GLY A 20 -30.50 26.04 -7.82
CA GLY A 20 -29.85 24.82 -8.24
C GLY A 20 -29.49 24.00 -7.00
N TYR A 21 -30.25 22.97 -6.72
CA TYR A 21 -29.81 21.92 -5.79
C TYR A 21 -28.58 21.28 -6.44
N ALA A 22 -27.40 21.56 -5.88
CA ALA A 22 -26.19 20.80 -6.17
C ALA A 22 -26.52 19.36 -5.74
N GLN A 23 -26.81 18.50 -6.70
CA GLN A 23 -26.78 17.06 -6.51
C GLN A 23 -25.33 16.71 -6.16
N SER A 24 -25.06 16.54 -4.88
CA SER A 24 -23.89 15.82 -4.42
C SER A 24 -23.95 14.44 -5.06
N SER A 25 -23.17 14.25 -6.13
CA SER A 25 -22.93 12.93 -6.68
C SER A 25 -22.23 12.14 -5.59
N THR A 26 -22.95 11.27 -4.91
CA THR A 26 -22.39 10.14 -4.20
C THR A 26 -21.78 9.24 -5.27
N ALA A 27 -20.57 9.59 -5.73
CA ALA A 27 -19.71 8.65 -6.44
C ALA A 27 -19.65 7.44 -5.50
N GLY A 28 -20.17 6.30 -5.95
CA GLY A 28 -20.23 5.09 -5.15
C GLY A 28 -18.84 4.83 -4.60
N ARG A 29 -18.66 4.90 -3.28
CA ARG A 29 -17.41 4.56 -2.62
C ARG A 29 -17.10 3.14 -3.07
N SER A 30 -15.99 2.97 -3.80
CA SER A 30 -15.50 1.63 -4.13
C SER A 30 -15.29 0.87 -2.83
N VAL A 31 -15.76 -0.37 -2.81
CA VAL A 31 -15.60 -1.24 -1.63
C VAL A 31 -14.12 -1.47 -1.41
N SER A 32 -13.65 -1.32 -0.18
CA SER A 32 -12.28 -1.64 0.23
C SER A 32 -12.30 -2.83 1.19
N TYR A 33 -11.18 -3.51 1.29
CA TYR A 33 -10.99 -4.74 2.05
C TYR A 33 -9.81 -4.61 2.99
N LEU A 34 -9.95 -5.10 4.22
CA LEU A 34 -8.83 -5.20 5.16
C LEU A 34 -7.96 -6.41 4.83
N GLY A 35 -6.67 -6.22 4.94
CA GLY A 35 -5.66 -7.26 4.92
C GLY A 35 -4.67 -7.07 6.06
N PHE A 36 -3.76 -8.01 6.17
CA PHE A 36 -2.65 -7.93 7.10
C PHE A 36 -1.37 -8.45 6.46
N ASP A 37 -0.26 -7.96 6.92
CA ASP A 37 1.05 -8.55 6.66
C ASP A 37 1.86 -8.66 7.96
N ARG A 38 2.89 -9.49 7.94
CA ARG A 38 3.87 -9.68 9.01
C ARG A 38 5.04 -10.53 8.53
N ASN A 39 6.18 -10.47 9.21
CA ASN A 39 7.36 -11.25 8.83
C ASN A 39 7.12 -12.75 8.99
N GLU A 40 6.64 -13.20 10.14
CA GLU A 40 6.41 -14.62 10.40
C GLU A 40 5.01 -15.08 10.01
N TYR A 41 4.90 -16.29 9.50
CA TYR A 41 3.61 -16.93 9.25
C TYR A 41 2.81 -17.08 10.56
N PRO A 42 1.51 -16.69 10.57
CA PRO A 42 0.73 -16.64 11.82
C PRO A 42 0.38 -18.00 12.43
N GLY A 43 0.67 -19.11 11.74
CA GLY A 43 0.26 -20.44 12.13
C GLY A 43 -1.14 -20.84 11.63
N ASP A 44 -1.30 -22.09 11.23
CA ASP A 44 -2.53 -22.64 10.64
C ASP A 44 -3.75 -22.47 11.56
N ASP A 45 -3.56 -22.63 12.87
CA ASP A 45 -4.62 -22.54 13.89
C ASP A 45 -5.24 -21.15 14.01
N ASN A 46 -4.48 -20.10 13.66
CA ASN A 46 -4.95 -18.73 13.76
C ASN A 46 -5.73 -18.24 12.52
N LEU A 47 -5.63 -18.94 11.39
CA LEU A 47 -6.21 -18.49 10.12
C LEU A 47 -7.73 -18.29 10.21
N LYS A 48 -8.45 -19.19 10.87
CA LYS A 48 -9.89 -19.07 11.03
C LYS A 48 -10.31 -17.80 11.82
N ALA A 49 -9.50 -17.40 12.80
CA ALA A 49 -9.75 -16.19 13.58
C ALA A 49 -9.43 -14.94 12.75
N LEU A 50 -8.27 -14.91 12.10
CA LEU A 50 -7.82 -13.82 11.24
C LEU A 50 -8.78 -13.58 10.06
N ARG A 51 -9.31 -14.66 9.46
CA ARG A 51 -10.24 -14.58 8.32
C ARG A 51 -11.56 -13.86 8.64
N LYS A 52 -11.94 -13.74 9.92
CA LYS A 52 -13.13 -12.97 10.33
C LYS A 52 -12.95 -11.46 10.09
N THR A 53 -11.72 -10.98 10.12
CA THR A 53 -11.38 -9.56 9.99
C THR A 53 -10.76 -9.25 8.62
N PHE A 54 -9.90 -10.14 8.12
CA PHE A 54 -9.05 -9.87 6.96
C PHE A 54 -9.49 -10.67 5.73
N SER A 55 -9.49 -10.03 4.58
CA SER A 55 -9.81 -10.63 3.29
C SER A 55 -8.58 -11.22 2.61
N TYR A 56 -7.40 -10.68 2.86
CA TYR A 56 -6.13 -11.12 2.28
C TYR A 56 -5.01 -11.07 3.31
N SER A 57 -3.92 -11.74 2.99
CA SER A 57 -2.71 -11.86 3.81
C SER A 57 -1.48 -11.51 3.00
N GLY A 58 -0.50 -10.89 3.61
CA GLY A 58 0.87 -10.87 3.14
C GLY A 58 1.37 -12.28 2.85
N PHE A 59 2.32 -12.41 1.92
CA PHE A 59 2.98 -13.67 1.60
C PHE A 59 4.41 -13.40 1.10
N TRP A 60 5.39 -13.75 1.89
CA TRP A 60 6.80 -13.56 1.55
C TRP A 60 7.33 -14.67 0.63
N LEU A 61 7.94 -14.26 -0.48
CA LEU A 61 8.58 -15.20 -1.42
C LEU A 61 10.00 -15.58 -1.02
N ASN A 62 10.69 -14.70 -0.29
CA ASN A 62 12.03 -14.91 0.28
C ASN A 62 12.01 -14.55 1.77
N ASN A 63 13.16 -14.57 2.43
CA ASN A 63 13.23 -14.23 3.85
C ASN A 63 12.80 -12.78 4.08
N PRO A 64 11.84 -12.53 4.99
CA PRO A 64 11.46 -11.18 5.36
C PRO A 64 12.62 -10.36 5.94
N PRO A 65 12.52 -9.04 6.01
CA PRO A 65 13.54 -8.20 6.62
C PRO A 65 13.90 -8.64 8.03
N GLY A 66 15.20 -8.87 8.27
CA GLY A 66 15.71 -9.28 9.58
C GLY A 66 15.52 -10.76 9.95
N GLU A 67 14.85 -11.55 9.11
CA GLU A 67 14.60 -12.97 9.36
C GLU A 67 15.62 -13.87 8.64
N GLU A 68 16.06 -14.92 9.31
CA GLU A 68 16.98 -15.92 8.74
C GLU A 68 16.25 -16.97 7.90
N THR A 69 14.94 -17.13 8.10
CA THR A 69 14.09 -18.15 7.45
C THR A 69 12.78 -17.58 6.97
N ASN A 70 12.23 -18.14 5.90
CA ASN A 70 10.90 -17.81 5.41
C ASN A 70 9.87 -18.85 5.88
N THR A 71 9.10 -18.51 6.91
CA THR A 71 8.06 -19.39 7.48
C THR A 71 6.78 -19.45 6.62
N TRP A 72 6.67 -18.58 5.60
CA TRP A 72 5.55 -18.59 4.64
C TRP A 72 5.68 -19.63 3.54
N GLN A 73 6.90 -20.15 3.33
CA GLN A 73 7.16 -21.12 2.27
C GLN A 73 6.27 -22.37 2.40
N GLY A 74 5.59 -22.73 1.31
CA GLY A 74 4.66 -23.86 1.27
C GLY A 74 3.28 -23.61 1.87
N LYS A 75 2.97 -22.37 2.28
CA LYS A 75 1.70 -22.02 2.95
C LYS A 75 0.62 -21.47 2.00
N ARG A 76 0.92 -21.30 0.71
CA ARG A 76 -0.04 -20.75 -0.25
C ARG A 76 -1.37 -21.50 -0.27
N GLU A 77 -1.34 -22.83 -0.41
CA GLU A 77 -2.58 -23.63 -0.52
C GLU A 77 -3.40 -23.62 0.78
N VAL A 78 -2.73 -23.56 1.93
CA VAL A 78 -3.39 -23.46 3.25
C VAL A 78 -4.15 -22.13 3.36
N LEU A 79 -3.51 -21.02 3.00
CA LEU A 79 -4.13 -19.69 3.00
C LEU A 79 -5.30 -19.59 2.01
N GLU A 80 -5.12 -20.07 0.78
CA GLU A 80 -6.16 -20.09 -0.23
C GLU A 80 -7.37 -20.91 0.22
N SER A 81 -7.14 -22.09 0.81
CA SER A 81 -8.18 -22.95 1.39
C SER A 81 -8.90 -22.31 2.58
N ALA A 82 -8.19 -21.49 3.36
CA ALA A 82 -8.79 -20.69 4.44
C ALA A 82 -9.57 -19.47 3.91
N GLY A 83 -9.56 -19.21 2.60
CA GLY A 83 -10.32 -18.16 1.92
C GLY A 83 -9.61 -16.81 1.81
N PHE A 84 -8.30 -16.75 2.10
CA PHE A 84 -7.52 -15.52 1.92
C PHE A 84 -7.20 -15.26 0.45
N GLY A 85 -7.21 -13.98 0.06
CA GLY A 85 -6.43 -13.46 -1.06
C GLY A 85 -4.98 -13.20 -0.64
N PHE A 86 -4.19 -12.68 -1.55
CA PHE A 86 -2.74 -12.54 -1.37
C PHE A 86 -2.25 -11.12 -1.61
N LEU A 87 -1.26 -10.72 -0.81
CA LEU A 87 -0.40 -9.58 -1.01
C LEU A 87 1.04 -10.11 -1.04
N ILE A 88 1.54 -10.44 -2.24
CA ILE A 88 2.76 -11.22 -2.42
C ILE A 88 3.96 -10.28 -2.50
N VAL A 89 4.95 -10.51 -1.64
CA VAL A 89 6.08 -9.62 -1.47
C VAL A 89 7.42 -10.36 -1.56
N PHE A 90 8.40 -9.68 -2.14
CA PHE A 90 9.79 -10.10 -2.23
C PHE A 90 10.66 -9.03 -1.55
N ASN A 91 11.37 -9.41 -0.49
CA ASN A 91 12.30 -8.55 0.23
C ASN A 91 13.42 -8.09 -0.68
N GLY A 92 13.50 -6.78 -0.92
CA GLY A 92 14.49 -6.14 -1.79
C GLY A 92 15.84 -5.93 -1.14
N ARG A 93 16.67 -5.10 -1.75
CA ARG A 93 18.02 -4.78 -1.28
C ARG A 93 18.08 -3.41 -0.65
N LEU A 94 18.86 -3.28 0.41
CA LEU A 94 19.23 -1.99 0.96
C LEU A 94 20.26 -1.30 0.05
N TYR A 95 20.30 0.03 0.11
CA TYR A 95 21.24 0.83 -0.69
C TYR A 95 22.71 0.39 -0.51
N ALA A 96 23.08 0.02 0.72
CA ALA A 96 24.44 -0.44 1.02
C ALA A 96 24.90 -1.66 0.20
N ASP A 97 23.97 -2.48 -0.27
CA ASP A 97 24.26 -3.68 -1.06
C ASP A 97 24.49 -3.36 -2.54
N LEU A 98 24.03 -2.20 -3.02
CA LEU A 98 23.93 -1.89 -4.45
C LEU A 98 25.25 -1.42 -5.09
N LYS A 99 26.18 -0.91 -4.31
CA LYS A 99 27.56 -0.49 -4.66
C LYS A 99 27.63 0.56 -5.79
N ASN A 100 27.15 0.23 -7.00
CA ASN A 100 27.10 1.09 -8.17
C ASN A 100 25.99 0.64 -9.14
N VAL A 101 25.65 1.46 -10.12
CA VAL A 101 24.55 1.25 -11.07
C VAL A 101 24.65 -0.10 -11.83
N SER A 102 25.84 -0.48 -12.27
CA SER A 102 26.03 -1.76 -13.00
C SER A 102 25.77 -2.96 -12.09
N HIS A 103 26.31 -2.93 -10.87
CA HIS A 103 26.10 -4.00 -9.89
C HIS A 103 24.63 -4.06 -9.45
N ALA A 104 24.02 -2.92 -9.19
CA ALA A 104 22.60 -2.80 -8.85
C ALA A 104 21.69 -3.40 -9.93
N THR A 105 21.98 -3.08 -11.21
CA THR A 105 21.25 -3.67 -12.35
C THR A 105 21.39 -5.19 -12.40
N ALA A 106 22.59 -5.72 -12.17
CA ALA A 106 22.82 -7.17 -12.16
C ALA A 106 22.09 -7.85 -11.00
N LEU A 107 22.13 -7.25 -9.79
CA LEU A 107 21.37 -7.72 -8.63
C LEU A 107 19.86 -7.71 -8.89
N GLY A 108 19.32 -6.62 -9.47
CA GLY A 108 17.89 -6.54 -9.80
C GLY A 108 17.45 -7.68 -10.73
N LYS A 109 18.23 -8.00 -11.76
CA LYS A 109 17.95 -9.15 -12.64
C LYS A 109 18.03 -10.48 -11.90
N SER A 110 19.03 -10.67 -11.05
CA SER A 110 19.21 -11.90 -10.26
C SER A 110 18.06 -12.11 -9.29
N ASP A 111 17.67 -11.05 -8.58
CA ASP A 111 16.58 -11.10 -7.61
C ASP A 111 15.20 -11.24 -8.28
N ALA A 112 15.02 -10.72 -9.50
CA ALA A 112 13.84 -11.00 -10.32
C ALA A 112 13.72 -12.50 -10.63
N HIS A 113 14.81 -13.15 -11.04
CA HIS A 113 14.81 -14.60 -11.29
C HIS A 113 14.47 -15.38 -9.99
N ALA A 114 15.00 -14.97 -8.85
CA ALA A 114 14.68 -15.60 -7.56
C ALA A 114 13.21 -15.44 -7.21
N ALA A 115 12.63 -14.24 -7.36
CA ALA A 115 11.21 -13.97 -7.11
C ALA A 115 10.30 -14.81 -8.01
N ILE A 116 10.61 -14.90 -9.30
CA ILE A 116 9.88 -15.71 -10.28
C ILE A 116 9.94 -17.19 -9.90
N ALA A 117 11.12 -17.72 -9.59
CA ALA A 117 11.30 -19.12 -9.19
C ALA A 117 10.52 -19.46 -7.92
N ALA A 118 10.53 -18.55 -6.92
CA ALA A 118 9.77 -18.72 -5.69
C ALA A 118 8.25 -18.69 -5.95
N ALA A 119 7.75 -17.75 -6.74
CA ALA A 119 6.33 -17.66 -7.10
C ALA A 119 5.86 -18.91 -7.86
N GLN A 120 6.66 -19.42 -8.80
CA GLN A 120 6.39 -20.65 -9.54
C GLN A 120 6.39 -21.89 -8.62
N LYS A 121 7.35 -21.96 -7.68
CA LYS A 121 7.41 -23.04 -6.68
C LYS A 121 6.15 -23.08 -5.81
N GLU A 122 5.66 -21.93 -5.42
CA GLU A 122 4.38 -21.78 -4.70
C GLU A 122 3.16 -21.94 -5.62
N ARG A 123 3.36 -22.12 -6.92
CA ARG A 123 2.31 -22.31 -7.93
C ARG A 123 1.34 -21.12 -8.03
N PHE A 124 1.84 -19.90 -7.85
CA PHE A 124 1.06 -18.72 -8.17
C PHE A 124 0.78 -18.62 -9.66
N PRO A 125 -0.44 -18.23 -10.08
CA PRO A 125 -0.83 -18.18 -11.49
C PRO A 125 -0.07 -17.08 -12.24
N ALA A 126 0.01 -17.20 -13.57
CA ALA A 126 0.50 -16.12 -14.43
C ALA A 126 -0.35 -14.85 -14.23
N GLY A 127 0.29 -13.70 -14.33
CA GLY A 127 -0.34 -12.40 -14.05
C GLY A 127 -0.39 -12.00 -12.58
N THR A 128 -0.06 -12.92 -11.65
CA THR A 128 0.06 -12.59 -10.23
C THR A 128 1.02 -11.42 -10.04
N ILE A 129 0.61 -10.40 -9.26
CA ILE A 129 1.43 -9.23 -8.94
C ILE A 129 2.39 -9.59 -7.81
N ILE A 130 3.69 -9.39 -8.05
CA ILE A 130 4.72 -9.52 -7.02
C ILE A 130 5.18 -8.12 -6.65
N PHE A 131 5.12 -7.77 -5.38
CA PHE A 131 5.59 -6.50 -4.85
C PHE A 131 7.06 -6.63 -4.44
N LEU A 132 7.90 -5.71 -4.95
CA LEU A 132 9.25 -5.55 -4.40
C LEU A 132 9.16 -4.69 -3.15
N ASP A 133 9.72 -5.16 -2.06
CA ASP A 133 9.82 -4.41 -0.82
C ASP A 133 10.98 -3.42 -0.90
N GLN A 134 10.66 -2.12 -0.90
CA GLN A 134 11.59 -1.00 -0.89
C GLN A 134 11.48 -0.26 0.45
N GLU A 135 12.19 -0.75 1.45
CA GLU A 135 12.17 -0.26 2.84
C GLU A 135 12.66 1.18 2.99
N GLN A 136 13.69 1.56 2.23
CA GLN A 136 14.32 2.87 2.39
C GLN A 136 13.48 3.95 1.72
N GLY A 137 13.00 4.88 2.54
CA GLY A 137 12.25 6.06 2.09
C GLY A 137 13.16 7.20 1.61
N GLY A 138 12.54 8.25 1.07
CA GLY A 138 13.21 9.41 0.49
C GLY A 138 13.37 9.30 -1.02
N ARG A 139 14.24 10.16 -1.57
CA ARG A 139 14.56 10.16 -3.01
C ARG A 139 15.34 8.91 -3.38
N MET A 140 14.88 8.21 -4.39
CA MET A 140 15.60 7.08 -4.94
C MET A 140 16.90 7.51 -5.62
N LEU A 141 18.00 6.93 -5.18
CA LEU A 141 19.31 7.14 -5.79
C LEU A 141 19.44 6.36 -7.11
N SER A 142 20.46 6.67 -7.90
CA SER A 142 20.68 6.04 -9.21
C SER A 142 20.79 4.52 -9.13
N GLU A 143 21.48 4.00 -8.10
CA GLU A 143 21.64 2.58 -7.85
C GLU A 143 20.33 1.91 -7.46
N GLN A 144 19.54 2.56 -6.61
CA GLN A 144 18.23 2.06 -6.21
C GLN A 144 17.28 2.00 -7.41
N LYS A 145 17.25 3.04 -8.25
CA LYS A 145 16.46 3.03 -9.50
C LYS A 145 16.92 1.94 -10.47
N ALA A 146 18.24 1.75 -10.61
CA ALA A 146 18.78 0.72 -11.47
C ALA A 146 18.42 -0.70 -11.01
N TYR A 147 18.49 -0.96 -9.72
CA TYR A 147 18.05 -2.21 -9.11
C TYR A 147 16.55 -2.45 -9.30
N LEU A 148 15.75 -1.49 -8.85
CA LEU A 148 14.29 -1.54 -8.87
C LEU A 148 13.74 -1.82 -10.26
N PHE A 149 14.15 -1.01 -11.25
CA PHE A 149 13.60 -1.13 -12.60
C PHE A 149 14.12 -2.37 -13.34
N ALA A 150 15.37 -2.82 -13.10
CA ALA A 150 15.86 -4.08 -13.62
C ALA A 150 15.09 -5.29 -13.06
N TRP A 151 14.75 -5.27 -11.77
CA TRP A 151 13.90 -6.27 -11.15
C TRP A 151 12.50 -6.27 -11.76
N MET A 152 11.86 -5.10 -11.87
CA MET A 152 10.53 -4.96 -12.45
C MET A 152 10.45 -5.48 -13.89
N ASP A 153 11.45 -5.13 -14.72
CA ASP A 153 11.51 -5.55 -16.13
C ASP A 153 11.64 -7.07 -16.22
N GLY A 154 12.44 -7.70 -15.35
CA GLY A 154 12.62 -9.15 -15.29
C GLY A 154 11.33 -9.88 -14.90
N VAL A 155 10.66 -9.44 -13.83
CA VAL A 155 9.38 -10.01 -13.35
C VAL A 155 8.31 -9.88 -14.43
N LYS A 156 8.21 -8.70 -15.06
CA LYS A 156 7.24 -8.45 -16.14
C LYS A 156 7.49 -9.35 -17.36
N ALA A 157 8.74 -9.53 -17.75
CA ALA A 157 9.11 -10.37 -18.88
C ALA A 157 8.74 -11.85 -18.67
N ALA A 158 8.67 -12.30 -17.43
CA ALA A 158 8.23 -13.66 -17.06
C ALA A 158 6.70 -13.82 -16.98
N GLY A 159 5.93 -12.78 -17.31
CA GLY A 159 4.46 -12.84 -17.33
C GLY A 159 3.78 -12.58 -15.97
N PHE A 160 4.52 -12.11 -14.97
CA PHE A 160 3.98 -11.66 -13.69
C PHE A 160 3.60 -10.17 -13.73
N GLY A 161 2.70 -9.77 -12.86
CA GLY A 161 2.43 -8.36 -12.56
C GLY A 161 3.54 -7.78 -11.68
N VAL A 162 3.70 -6.46 -11.73
CA VAL A 162 4.74 -5.75 -11.00
C VAL A 162 4.13 -4.81 -9.99
N GLY A 163 4.53 -4.96 -8.73
CA GLY A 163 4.19 -4.07 -7.63
C GLY A 163 5.43 -3.53 -6.91
N ILE A 164 5.20 -2.52 -6.09
CA ILE A 164 6.21 -1.94 -5.19
C ILE A 164 5.57 -1.65 -3.84
N TYR A 165 6.20 -2.12 -2.75
CA TYR A 165 5.97 -1.59 -1.41
C TYR A 165 6.98 -0.48 -1.16
N CYS A 166 6.50 0.70 -0.75
CA CYS A 166 7.35 1.85 -0.50
C CYS A 166 6.67 2.90 0.38
N SER A 167 7.47 3.84 0.90
CA SER A 167 6.98 4.91 1.76
C SER A 167 6.10 5.91 1.00
N GLY A 168 4.90 6.15 1.56
CA GLY A 168 4.01 7.27 1.25
C GLY A 168 4.22 8.49 2.14
N ILE A 169 5.17 8.42 3.09
CA ILE A 169 5.47 9.51 4.04
C ILE A 169 6.48 10.45 3.42
N ALA A 170 6.23 11.76 3.57
CA ALA A 170 7.14 12.79 3.11
C ALA A 170 8.46 12.79 3.91
N ALA A 171 9.57 12.59 3.24
CA ALA A 171 10.91 12.69 3.78
C ALA A 171 11.51 14.09 3.46
N LYS A 172 12.18 14.71 4.43
CA LYS A 172 12.86 15.99 4.22
C LYS A 172 14.22 15.77 3.55
N GLU A 173 14.50 16.55 2.52
CA GLU A 173 15.79 16.60 1.84
C GLU A 173 16.70 17.70 2.40
N ALA A 174 17.99 17.58 2.12
CA ALA A 174 18.92 18.68 2.34
C ALA A 174 18.47 19.91 1.53
N GLY A 175 18.23 21.04 2.20
CA GLY A 175 17.68 22.24 1.55
C GLY A 175 16.19 22.50 1.82
N GLY A 176 15.53 21.63 2.62
CA GLY A 176 14.18 21.86 3.15
C GLY A 176 13.03 21.41 2.26
N ALA A 177 13.28 20.95 1.04
CA ALA A 177 12.28 20.31 0.21
C ALA A 177 11.83 18.96 0.82
N SER A 178 10.65 18.51 0.47
CA SER A 178 10.15 17.18 0.85
C SER A 178 9.94 16.34 -0.39
N ILE A 179 10.22 15.03 -0.28
CA ILE A 179 9.98 14.04 -1.31
C ILE A 179 9.18 12.88 -0.73
N ILE A 180 8.29 12.32 -1.51
CA ILE A 180 7.58 11.08 -1.20
C ILE A 180 8.12 9.99 -2.14
N THR A 181 8.60 8.88 -1.57
CA THR A 181 9.24 7.80 -2.33
C THR A 181 8.34 7.24 -3.42
N ALA A 182 7.06 6.99 -3.10
CA ALA A 182 6.08 6.53 -4.08
C ALA A 182 5.94 7.46 -5.29
N GLN A 183 5.96 8.79 -5.06
CA GLN A 183 5.89 9.78 -6.14
C GLN A 183 7.18 9.80 -6.97
N ASP A 184 8.36 9.77 -6.32
CA ASP A 184 9.65 9.71 -7.04
C ASP A 184 9.76 8.46 -7.92
N ILE A 185 9.30 7.31 -7.43
CA ILE A 185 9.26 6.07 -8.23
C ILE A 185 8.30 6.24 -9.42
N ARG A 186 7.11 6.78 -9.21
CA ARG A 186 6.11 7.00 -10.27
C ARG A 186 6.63 7.93 -11.37
N GLU A 187 7.25 9.03 -10.99
CA GLU A 187 7.84 10.00 -11.92
C GLU A 187 8.97 9.39 -12.76
N ASN A 188 9.71 8.43 -12.22
CA ASN A 188 10.81 7.75 -12.89
C ASN A 188 10.41 6.42 -13.53
N ALA A 189 9.14 6.03 -13.50
CA ALA A 189 8.67 4.71 -13.96
C ALA A 189 8.82 4.48 -15.47
N ALA A 190 9.01 5.55 -16.28
CA ALA A 190 9.23 5.47 -17.73
C ALA A 190 8.17 4.61 -18.46
N GLY A 191 6.89 4.82 -18.13
CA GLY A 191 5.76 4.10 -18.74
C GLY A 191 5.51 2.68 -18.22
N ARG A 192 6.27 2.20 -17.23
CA ARG A 192 5.97 0.92 -16.57
C ARG A 192 4.65 1.00 -15.82
N LYS A 193 3.82 -0.04 -15.95
CA LYS A 193 2.62 -0.22 -15.14
C LYS A 193 3.03 -0.85 -13.82
N ILE A 194 2.93 -0.10 -12.74
CA ILE A 194 3.33 -0.50 -11.39
C ILE A 194 2.10 -0.42 -10.49
N THR A 195 1.85 -1.45 -9.69
CA THR A 195 0.88 -1.46 -8.61
C THR A 195 1.55 -0.97 -7.34
N TYR A 196 0.95 -0.01 -6.64
CA TYR A 196 1.57 0.64 -5.49
C TYR A 196 0.96 0.18 -4.18
N TRP A 197 1.77 -0.44 -3.33
CA TRP A 197 1.50 -0.67 -1.94
C TRP A 197 2.30 0.35 -1.12
N VAL A 198 1.59 1.30 -0.53
CA VAL A 198 2.24 2.38 0.20
C VAL A 198 2.08 2.22 1.70
N THR A 199 3.16 2.43 2.45
CA THR A 199 3.08 2.60 3.88
C THR A 199 2.93 4.08 4.22
N SER A 200 1.90 4.43 4.99
CA SER A 200 1.67 5.77 5.50
C SER A 200 0.94 5.66 6.84
N ASP A 201 1.71 5.29 7.88
CA ASP A 201 1.25 5.24 9.27
C ASP A 201 1.64 6.54 10.00
N ALA A 202 1.54 7.65 9.29
CA ALA A 202 1.67 8.98 9.87
C ALA A 202 0.32 9.46 10.41
N CYS A 203 0.34 10.09 11.56
CA CYS A 203 -0.87 10.60 12.21
C CYS A 203 -1.10 12.09 11.90
N PRO A 204 -2.37 12.51 11.65
CA PRO A 204 -3.31 11.87 10.75
C PRO A 204 -2.78 11.86 9.32
N PRO A 205 -3.23 11.04 8.37
CA PRO A 205 -4.57 10.45 8.33
C PRO A 205 -4.66 8.99 8.79
N SER A 206 -3.55 8.33 9.20
CA SER A 206 -3.58 6.91 9.53
C SER A 206 -4.59 6.58 10.63
N PRO A 207 -5.47 5.57 10.43
CA PRO A 207 -6.37 5.09 11.48
C PRO A 207 -5.66 4.28 12.59
N GLY A 208 -4.34 4.01 12.47
CA GLY A 208 -3.61 3.17 13.41
C GLY A 208 -4.15 1.74 13.47
N CYS A 209 -4.08 1.10 14.63
CA CYS A 209 -4.58 -0.27 14.85
C CYS A 209 -6.13 -0.37 14.88
N ALA A 210 -6.86 0.56 14.28
CA ALA A 210 -8.30 0.43 14.15
C ALA A 210 -8.64 -0.66 13.10
N PHE A 211 -9.66 -1.46 13.43
CA PHE A 211 -10.21 -2.48 12.54
C PHE A 211 -11.65 -2.06 12.16
N PRO A 212 -11.80 -1.08 11.25
CA PRO A 212 -13.10 -0.53 10.92
C PRO A 212 -13.95 -1.57 10.16
N SER A 213 -15.26 -1.50 10.34
CA SER A 213 -16.22 -2.34 9.59
C SER A 213 -16.22 -2.03 8.09
N VAL A 214 -15.78 -0.82 7.72
CA VAL A 214 -15.55 -0.40 6.34
C VAL A 214 -14.07 -0.03 6.24
N ALA A 215 -13.31 -0.79 5.48
CA ALA A 215 -11.89 -0.51 5.26
C ALA A 215 -11.69 0.88 4.61
N PRO A 216 -10.66 1.65 5.00
CA PRO A 216 -10.36 2.91 4.35
C PRO A 216 -9.96 2.68 2.89
N HIS A 217 -10.22 3.68 2.04
CA HIS A 217 -9.77 3.59 0.66
C HIS A 217 -8.25 3.87 0.58
N PRO A 218 -7.45 3.11 -0.22
CA PRO A 218 -6.00 3.32 -0.30
C PRO A 218 -5.58 4.76 -0.61
N ALA A 219 -6.35 5.50 -1.40
CA ALA A 219 -6.09 6.91 -1.69
C ALA A 219 -6.19 7.82 -0.44
N GLU A 220 -6.82 7.38 0.64
CA GLU A 220 -6.86 8.11 1.92
C GLU A 220 -5.49 8.13 2.62
N SER A 221 -4.52 7.32 2.13
CA SER A 221 -3.10 7.42 2.52
C SER A 221 -2.45 8.78 2.20
N GLY A 222 -3.10 9.61 1.39
CA GLY A 222 -2.53 10.82 0.79
C GLY A 222 -1.83 10.58 -0.55
N ILE A 223 -1.79 9.34 -1.02
CA ILE A 223 -1.25 8.93 -2.32
C ILE A 223 -2.42 8.47 -3.18
N ASP A 224 -2.87 9.32 -4.08
CA ASP A 224 -4.10 9.14 -4.89
C ASP A 224 -4.05 7.93 -5.83
N PHE A 225 -2.87 7.44 -6.14
CA PHE A 225 -2.62 6.27 -6.99
C PHE A 225 -2.23 5.01 -6.19
N ALA A 226 -2.37 5.01 -4.87
CA ALA A 226 -2.15 3.80 -4.07
C ALA A 226 -3.24 2.76 -4.37
N ASP A 227 -2.81 1.52 -4.63
CA ASP A 227 -3.68 0.35 -4.80
C ASP A 227 -3.89 -0.37 -3.47
N VAL A 228 -2.85 -0.36 -2.62
CA VAL A 228 -2.83 -0.90 -1.26
C VAL A 228 -2.21 0.13 -0.32
N TRP A 229 -2.77 0.27 0.87
CA TRP A 229 -2.29 1.15 1.93
C TRP A 229 -2.05 0.38 3.21
N GLN A 230 -0.78 0.29 3.65
CA GLN A 230 -0.44 -0.15 4.99
C GLN A 230 -0.59 1.05 5.93
N PHE A 231 -1.66 1.06 6.72
CA PHE A 231 -2.05 2.20 7.55
C PHE A 231 -1.71 2.02 9.03
N ALA A 232 -1.25 0.84 9.43
CA ALA A 232 -0.74 0.58 10.76
C ALA A 232 0.41 -0.43 10.71
N GLN A 233 1.53 -0.10 11.34
CA GLN A 233 2.72 -0.94 11.45
C GLN A 233 2.91 -1.44 12.88
N SER A 234 3.40 -2.64 13.03
CA SER A 234 3.73 -3.29 14.31
C SER A 234 5.22 -3.62 14.41
N PRO A 235 5.95 -3.11 15.37
CA PRO A 235 5.51 -2.07 16.31
C PRO A 235 5.42 -0.70 15.66
N LYS A 236 4.57 0.18 16.23
CA LYS A 236 4.47 1.57 15.76
C LYS A 236 5.83 2.26 15.77
N ARG A 237 6.21 2.86 14.66
CA ARG A 237 7.45 3.59 14.51
C ARG A 237 7.47 4.84 15.39
N LYS A 238 8.47 4.94 16.27
CA LYS A 238 8.58 6.05 17.24
C LYS A 238 8.85 7.40 16.58
N ASP A 239 9.59 7.41 15.48
CA ASP A 239 9.97 8.61 14.73
C ASP A 239 8.77 9.26 14.01
N VAL A 240 7.78 8.45 13.61
CA VAL A 240 6.56 8.93 12.94
C VAL A 240 5.42 9.17 13.93
N ALA A 241 5.49 8.55 15.11
CA ALA A 241 4.41 8.51 16.09
C ALA A 241 4.44 9.64 17.12
N ALA A 242 5.51 10.42 17.21
CA ALA A 242 5.66 11.48 18.19
C ALA A 242 4.52 12.52 18.03
N GLY A 243 3.68 12.64 19.07
CA GLY A 243 2.54 13.56 19.08
C GLY A 243 1.24 13.02 18.48
N CYS A 244 1.19 11.78 18.02
CA CYS A 244 -0.04 11.16 17.52
C CYS A 244 -0.87 10.52 18.64
N PRO A 245 -2.22 10.67 18.63
CA PRO A 245 -3.10 9.87 19.48
C PRO A 245 -2.84 8.38 19.20
N ALA A 246 -2.55 7.61 20.25
CA ALA A 246 -2.19 6.21 20.07
C ALA A 246 -3.45 5.34 19.97
N ASN A 247 -3.73 4.83 18.78
CA ASN A 247 -4.63 3.70 18.59
C ASN A 247 -3.86 2.36 18.65
N TYR A 248 -2.76 2.35 19.36
CA TYR A 248 -1.87 1.21 19.55
C TYR A 248 -1.87 0.77 21.00
N ASN A 249 -1.55 -0.49 21.24
CA ASN A 249 -1.25 -0.97 22.57
C ASN A 249 0.04 -0.30 23.12
N PRO A 250 0.29 -0.38 24.45
CA PRO A 250 1.48 0.24 25.06
C PRO A 250 2.82 -0.27 24.47
N ASP A 251 2.84 -1.49 23.92
CA ASP A 251 4.00 -2.08 23.23
C ASP A 251 4.19 -1.58 21.80
N GLY A 252 3.24 -0.81 21.28
CA GLY A 252 3.25 -0.33 19.91
C GLY A 252 2.66 -1.31 18.89
N GLU A 253 2.13 -2.44 19.33
CA GLU A 253 1.71 -3.54 18.48
C GLU A 253 0.22 -3.48 18.12
N CYS A 254 -0.12 -3.94 16.92
CA CYS A 254 -1.50 -4.15 16.48
C CYS A 254 -1.90 -5.61 16.64
N TYR A 255 -2.83 -5.88 17.53
CA TYR A 255 -3.37 -7.22 17.72
C TYR A 255 -4.73 -7.35 17.04
N PRO A 256 -4.92 -8.35 16.16
CA PRO A 256 -6.22 -8.60 15.52
C PRO A 256 -7.33 -8.85 16.54
N PRO A 257 -8.60 -8.53 16.21
CA PRO A 257 -9.73 -8.83 17.06
C PRO A 257 -9.79 -10.32 17.44
N GLY A 258 -9.90 -10.60 18.74
CA GLY A 258 -9.89 -11.95 19.30
C GLY A 258 -8.50 -12.55 19.55
N VAL A 259 -7.44 -11.81 19.27
CA VAL A 259 -6.06 -12.14 19.63
C VAL A 259 -5.64 -11.32 20.84
N THR A 260 -5.00 -11.97 21.81
CA THR A 260 -4.48 -11.30 22.99
C THR A 260 -2.98 -11.02 22.88
N PRO A 261 -2.43 -9.97 23.54
CA PRO A 261 -1.01 -9.68 23.53
C PRO A 261 -0.12 -10.86 23.93
N SER A 262 -0.61 -11.73 24.84
CA SER A 262 0.12 -12.96 25.26
C SER A 262 0.39 -13.95 24.13
N GLN A 263 -0.41 -13.93 23.07
CA GLN A 263 -0.21 -14.76 21.87
C GLN A 263 0.88 -14.22 20.96
N ARG A 264 1.35 -12.98 21.17
CA ARG A 264 2.35 -12.28 20.36
C ARG A 264 2.04 -12.28 18.84
N LEU A 265 0.77 -12.46 18.48
CA LEU A 265 0.31 -12.41 17.11
C LEU A 265 -0.12 -10.98 16.77
N HIS A 266 0.86 -10.11 16.55
CA HIS A 266 0.66 -8.77 16.02
C HIS A 266 0.77 -8.78 14.50
N VAL A 267 0.20 -7.78 13.86
CA VAL A 267 0.17 -7.64 12.40
C VAL A 267 0.33 -6.19 12.01
N ASP A 268 0.84 -5.96 10.82
CA ASP A 268 0.64 -4.73 10.09
C ASP A 268 -0.73 -4.79 9.41
N VAL A 269 -1.41 -3.65 9.30
CA VAL A 269 -2.79 -3.61 8.80
C VAL A 269 -2.87 -2.84 7.50
N ASP A 270 -3.47 -3.50 6.51
CA ASP A 270 -3.60 -2.99 5.16
C ASP A 270 -5.05 -2.76 4.74
N ALA A 271 -5.22 -1.89 3.77
CA ALA A 271 -6.47 -1.73 3.02
C ALA A 271 -6.18 -1.77 1.51
N ALA A 272 -7.06 -2.45 0.75
CA ALA A 272 -6.97 -2.54 -0.70
C ALA A 272 -8.35 -2.46 -1.34
N THR A 273 -8.43 -2.10 -2.63
CA THR A 273 -9.70 -2.04 -3.38
C THR A 273 -10.18 -3.41 -3.86
N THR A 274 -9.42 -4.47 -3.62
CA THR A 274 -9.74 -5.85 -3.99
C THR A 274 -9.42 -6.80 -2.83
N PRO A 275 -10.17 -7.91 -2.68
CA PRO A 275 -9.88 -8.90 -1.66
C PRO A 275 -8.69 -9.83 -2.00
N ASP A 276 -8.05 -9.64 -3.15
CA ASP A 276 -6.87 -10.37 -3.62
C ASP A 276 -5.93 -9.42 -4.39
N PRO A 277 -5.21 -8.52 -3.68
CA PRO A 277 -4.44 -7.45 -4.32
C PRO A 277 -3.35 -7.94 -5.29
N SER A 278 -2.80 -9.11 -5.05
CA SER A 278 -1.82 -9.73 -5.94
C SER A 278 -2.43 -10.58 -7.04
N HIS A 279 -3.75 -10.79 -7.07
CA HIS A 279 -4.39 -11.74 -7.99
C HIS A 279 -3.76 -13.16 -7.89
N GLY A 280 -3.42 -13.57 -6.67
CA GLY A 280 -2.69 -14.82 -6.40
C GLY A 280 -3.57 -16.05 -6.25
N ARG A 281 -4.89 -15.89 -6.16
CA ARG A 281 -5.85 -17.01 -6.08
C ARG A 281 -6.00 -17.70 -7.43
N ARG A 282 -6.25 -19.01 -7.39
CA ARG A 282 -6.70 -19.73 -8.58
C ARG A 282 -8.21 -19.49 -8.77
N HIS A 283 -8.61 -19.29 -10.02
CA HIS A 283 -10.00 -19.16 -10.43
C HIS A 283 -10.58 -20.54 -10.77
#